data_04e71248da6705b9070c5d8bf05a427a
#
_entry.id   04e71248da6705b9070c5d8bf05a427a
#
_cell.length_a   1.000
_cell.length_b   1.000
_cell.length_c   1.000
_cell.angle_alpha   90.00
_cell.angle_beta   90.00
_cell.angle_gamma   90.00
#
_symmetry.space_group_name_H-M   'P 1'
#
loop_
_entity.id
_entity.type
_entity.pdbx_description
1 polymer ?
#
loop_
_entity_poly.entity_id
_entity_poly.type
_entity_poly.pdbx_seq_one_letter_code
_entity_poly.pdbx_strand_id
1 'polypeptide(L)'
;MKTKYPYEGQIDLNYYLSEYFKREDAHQSIPSEKELNELARKSILREQLALLPLPEGAKAEAGDTVVLKTESNIPKFNKERVVVTLGRGLYNKDLEAMLIGKAVGETVETEINGEPVRATALELKRKQVPEPTDEMVAALEQKDYNGNPLTTVAAYVRYIRETKTNEILGHVNYFTISKIVEDYPIESCDEDDIRVLGELEKQSFIKLFAEQDGLDLTKEVPKSWEEDMGVHSIDEFIDKRRDWYKMKIRQCLIFLNILGLKPEGKNDPCDHYEVMSELQGQLFDKIREALERRTAK
;
A
#
# COMPACT_ATOMS: atom_id res chain seq x y z
N MET A 1 35.90 -10.59 6.78
CA MET A 1 35.95 -9.39 5.93
C MET A 1 37.23 -8.61 6.17
N LYS A 2 37.90 -8.13 5.11
CA LYS A 2 39.14 -7.35 5.16
C LYS A 2 38.91 -5.84 5.04
N THR A 3 37.87 -5.43 4.36
CA THR A 3 37.45 -4.02 4.28
C THR A 3 37.15 -3.49 5.67
N LYS A 4 37.76 -2.35 6.01
CA LYS A 4 37.61 -1.73 7.32
C LYS A 4 36.75 -0.50 7.24
N TYR A 5 35.93 -0.28 8.26
CA TYR A 5 35.25 0.99 8.45
C TYR A 5 36.31 2.05 8.83
N PRO A 6 36.44 3.13 8.04
CA PRO A 6 37.57 4.04 8.14
C PRO A 6 37.45 5.11 9.22
N TYR A 7 36.30 5.21 9.87
CA TYR A 7 36.00 6.28 10.83
C TYR A 7 36.03 5.79 12.27
N GLU A 8 36.40 6.66 13.18
CA GLU A 8 36.37 6.40 14.61
C GLU A 8 34.98 6.71 15.19
N GLY A 9 34.58 5.95 16.21
CA GLY A 9 33.31 6.12 16.91
C GLY A 9 32.11 5.45 16.24
N GLN A 10 30.99 5.56 16.91
CA GLN A 10 29.72 5.01 16.46
C GLN A 10 28.87 6.13 15.83
N ILE A 11 28.25 5.84 14.70
CA ILE A 11 27.30 6.75 14.05
C ILE A 11 26.09 6.94 14.95
N ASP A 12 25.77 8.19 15.27
CA ASP A 12 24.57 8.53 16.03
C ASP A 12 23.33 8.55 15.13
N LEU A 13 22.64 7.41 15.08
CA LEU A 13 21.38 7.28 14.32
C LEU A 13 20.35 8.32 14.73
N ASN A 14 20.27 8.72 16.03
CA ASN A 14 19.28 9.69 16.48
C ASN A 14 19.54 11.08 15.90
N TYR A 15 20.80 11.45 15.67
CA TYR A 15 21.12 12.70 14.95
C TYR A 15 20.52 12.68 13.56
N TYR A 16 20.73 11.62 12.75
CA TYR A 16 20.22 11.52 11.39
C TYR A 16 18.70 11.42 11.33
N LEU A 17 18.07 10.71 12.27
CA LEU A 17 16.63 10.71 12.40
C LEU A 17 16.09 12.11 12.74
N SER A 18 16.81 12.88 13.58
CA SER A 18 16.39 14.25 13.88
C SER A 18 16.46 15.17 12.66
N GLU A 19 17.48 14.99 11.80
CA GLU A 19 17.59 15.73 10.54
C GLU A 19 16.48 15.32 9.56
N TYR A 20 16.16 14.04 9.46
CA TYR A 20 15.02 13.57 8.66
C TYR A 20 13.72 14.27 9.09
N PHE A 21 13.42 14.34 10.38
CA PHE A 21 12.19 14.90 10.90
C PHE A 21 12.07 16.44 10.78
N LYS A 22 13.11 17.14 10.39
CA LYS A 22 13.07 18.57 10.06
C LYS A 22 12.54 18.84 8.65
N ARG A 23 12.45 17.83 7.81
CA ARG A 23 11.98 17.97 6.43
C ARG A 23 10.46 18.19 6.39
N GLU A 24 9.99 18.93 5.41
CA GLU A 24 8.56 19.15 5.18
C GLU A 24 7.82 17.86 4.76
N ASP A 25 8.50 16.98 4.02
CA ASP A 25 7.98 15.70 3.53
C ASP A 25 8.19 14.53 4.50
N ALA A 26 8.67 14.79 5.71
CA ALA A 26 8.96 13.74 6.68
C ALA A 26 7.69 13.10 7.25
N HIS A 27 7.66 11.78 7.27
CA HIS A 27 6.67 11.03 8.05
C HIS A 27 6.95 11.21 9.54
N GLN A 28 6.06 11.92 10.25
CA GLN A 28 6.25 12.24 11.67
C GLN A 28 5.84 11.11 12.61
N SER A 29 4.99 10.19 12.14
CA SER A 29 4.46 9.07 12.92
C SER A 29 3.95 7.95 12.01
N ILE A 30 3.76 6.77 12.59
CA ILE A 30 2.97 5.71 11.98
C ILE A 30 1.49 6.12 12.07
N PRO A 31 0.67 5.92 11.00
CA PRO A 31 -0.74 6.29 11.04
C PRO A 31 -1.50 5.63 12.21
N SER A 32 -2.39 6.38 12.82
CA SER A 32 -3.25 5.89 13.90
C SER A 32 -4.19 4.78 13.40
N GLU A 33 -4.74 4.00 14.34
CA GLU A 33 -5.77 2.98 14.05
C GLU A 33 -6.93 3.54 13.23
N LYS A 34 -7.39 4.74 13.55
CA LYS A 34 -8.48 5.40 12.83
C LYS A 34 -8.11 5.68 11.37
N GLU A 35 -6.93 6.22 11.15
CA GLU A 35 -6.44 6.52 9.79
C GLU A 35 -6.23 5.25 8.98
N LEU A 36 -5.68 4.18 9.60
CA LEU A 36 -5.50 2.88 8.94
C LEU A 36 -6.85 2.25 8.57
N ASN A 37 -7.85 2.32 9.46
CA ASN A 37 -9.20 1.85 9.16
C ASN A 37 -9.85 2.63 8.01
N GLU A 38 -9.67 3.97 7.97
CA GLU A 38 -10.16 4.79 6.86
C GLU A 38 -9.45 4.48 5.54
N LEU A 39 -8.14 4.24 5.56
CA LEU A 39 -7.38 3.84 4.38
C LEU A 39 -7.85 2.47 3.85
N ALA A 40 -8.02 1.49 4.74
CA ALA A 40 -8.55 0.19 4.38
C ALA A 40 -9.96 0.29 3.81
N ARG A 41 -10.83 1.05 4.45
CA ARG A 41 -12.21 1.31 3.97
C ARG A 41 -12.21 1.87 2.56
N LYS A 42 -11.44 2.94 2.30
CA LYS A 42 -11.33 3.55 0.96
C LYS A 42 -10.82 2.56 -0.07
N SER A 43 -9.83 1.76 0.29
CA SER A 43 -9.22 0.78 -0.60
C SER A 43 -10.19 -0.38 -0.94
N ILE A 44 -10.93 -0.90 0.04
CA ILE A 44 -11.93 -1.96 -0.17
C ILE A 44 -13.07 -1.45 -1.04
N LEU A 45 -13.56 -0.25 -0.75
CA LEU A 45 -14.75 0.31 -1.43
C LEU A 45 -14.42 0.88 -2.81
N ARG A 46 -13.16 1.18 -3.12
CA ARG A 46 -12.71 1.80 -4.38
C ARG A 46 -13.62 2.96 -4.82
N GLU A 47 -14.02 3.80 -3.83
CA GLU A 47 -14.95 4.92 -4.03
C GLU A 47 -16.35 4.52 -4.57
N GLN A 48 -16.74 3.25 -4.44
CA GLN A 48 -18.05 2.79 -4.87
C GLN A 48 -19.12 3.37 -3.95
N LEU A 49 -19.93 4.25 -4.52
CA LEU A 49 -21.17 4.69 -3.89
C LEU A 49 -22.25 3.65 -4.21
N ALA A 50 -22.74 2.97 -3.19
CA ALA A 50 -23.89 2.09 -3.32
C ALA A 50 -25.19 2.88 -3.11
N LEU A 51 -26.23 2.52 -3.86
CA LEU A 51 -27.58 3.04 -3.68
C LEU A 51 -28.26 2.19 -2.59
N LEU A 52 -28.15 2.61 -1.33
CA LEU A 52 -28.66 1.87 -0.19
C LEU A 52 -30.04 2.35 0.24
N PRO A 53 -30.93 1.44 0.69
CA PRO A 53 -32.21 1.81 1.25
C PRO A 53 -32.03 2.69 2.49
N LEU A 54 -32.89 3.69 2.65
CA LEU A 54 -32.93 4.50 3.84
C LEU A 54 -33.71 3.77 4.96
N PRO A 55 -33.37 4.01 6.24
CA PRO A 55 -34.09 3.42 7.36
C PRO A 55 -35.54 3.86 7.39
N GLU A 56 -36.40 3.07 8.05
CA GLU A 56 -37.80 3.37 8.23
C GLU A 56 -38.03 4.76 8.85
N GLY A 57 -38.94 5.53 8.30
CA GLY A 57 -39.23 6.90 8.75
C GLY A 57 -38.27 7.97 8.26
N ALA A 58 -37.19 7.59 7.56
CA ALA A 58 -36.31 8.58 6.92
C ALA A 58 -37.07 9.39 5.84
N LYS A 59 -36.70 10.67 5.73
CA LYS A 59 -37.27 11.58 4.77
C LYS A 59 -36.38 11.74 3.55
N ALA A 60 -37.03 11.84 2.39
CA ALA A 60 -36.35 12.03 1.12
C ALA A 60 -35.71 13.42 1.03
N GLU A 61 -34.51 13.47 0.47
CA GLU A 61 -33.77 14.69 0.18
C GLU A 61 -33.47 14.83 -1.31
N ALA A 62 -33.05 16.02 -1.73
CA ALA A 62 -32.58 16.24 -3.09
C ALA A 62 -31.36 15.35 -3.38
N GLY A 63 -31.36 14.63 -4.50
CA GLY A 63 -30.35 13.65 -4.88
C GLY A 63 -30.68 12.21 -4.48
N ASP A 64 -31.68 11.98 -3.64
CA ASP A 64 -32.16 10.64 -3.32
C ASP A 64 -32.87 10.00 -4.52
N THR A 65 -32.83 8.69 -4.56
CA THR A 65 -33.60 7.89 -5.51
C THR A 65 -34.84 7.35 -4.84
N VAL A 66 -35.98 7.65 -5.41
CA VAL A 66 -37.31 7.20 -4.94
C VAL A 66 -37.89 6.23 -5.95
N VAL A 67 -38.43 5.12 -5.47
CA VAL A 67 -39.29 4.25 -6.24
C VAL A 67 -40.72 4.68 -5.96
N LEU A 68 -41.44 5.06 -6.99
CA LEU A 68 -42.82 5.59 -6.89
C LEU A 68 -43.84 4.63 -7.51
N LYS A 69 -45.02 4.53 -6.91
CA LYS A 69 -46.23 4.21 -7.62
C LYS A 69 -46.87 5.52 -8.02
N THR A 70 -47.31 5.66 -9.29
CA THR A 70 -48.01 6.85 -9.77
C THR A 70 -49.32 6.47 -10.41
N GLU A 71 -50.36 7.28 -10.16
CA GLU A 71 -51.72 7.08 -10.64
C GLU A 71 -52.22 8.38 -11.33
N SER A 72 -52.61 8.28 -12.58
CA SER A 72 -53.12 9.39 -13.39
C SER A 72 -53.78 8.91 -14.67
N ASN A 73 -54.56 9.76 -15.32
CA ASN A 73 -55.05 9.53 -16.69
C ASN A 73 -53.94 9.73 -17.74
N ILE A 74 -52.83 10.38 -17.38
CA ILE A 74 -51.67 10.56 -18.27
C ILE A 74 -50.82 9.27 -18.25
N PRO A 75 -50.61 8.57 -19.38
CA PRO A 75 -49.91 7.28 -19.41
C PRO A 75 -48.48 7.29 -18.81
N LYS A 76 -47.76 8.41 -18.92
CA LYS A 76 -46.45 8.60 -18.31
C LYS A 76 -46.51 8.52 -16.78
N PHE A 77 -47.59 9.01 -16.17
CA PHE A 77 -47.79 9.10 -14.74
C PHE A 77 -48.74 8.04 -14.18
N ASN A 78 -49.00 6.98 -14.94
CA ASN A 78 -49.77 5.81 -14.49
C ASN A 78 -48.87 4.59 -14.53
N LYS A 79 -48.08 4.40 -13.45
CA LYS A 79 -47.07 3.33 -13.33
C LYS A 79 -47.08 2.73 -11.93
N GLU A 80 -47.11 1.40 -11.86
CA GLU A 80 -47.00 0.69 -10.58
C GLU A 80 -45.62 0.87 -9.94
N ARG A 81 -44.59 1.10 -10.78
CA ARG A 81 -43.22 1.27 -10.28
C ARG A 81 -42.41 2.13 -11.25
N VAL A 82 -41.90 3.26 -10.78
CA VAL A 82 -41.00 4.12 -11.51
C VAL A 82 -39.87 4.60 -10.59
N VAL A 83 -38.66 4.65 -11.09
CA VAL A 83 -37.46 5.08 -10.33
C VAL A 83 -37.16 6.53 -10.73
N VAL A 84 -37.13 7.42 -9.74
CA VAL A 84 -36.89 8.85 -9.91
C VAL A 84 -35.75 9.32 -9.00
N THR A 85 -34.83 10.12 -9.53
CA THR A 85 -33.85 10.84 -8.73
C THR A 85 -34.36 12.25 -8.46
N LEU A 86 -34.61 12.57 -7.20
CA LEU A 86 -35.21 13.83 -6.78
C LEU A 86 -34.28 15.03 -7.04
N GLY A 87 -34.91 16.14 -7.43
CA GLY A 87 -34.21 17.41 -7.65
C GLY A 87 -33.44 17.50 -8.98
N ARG A 88 -33.58 16.50 -9.86
CA ARG A 88 -33.01 16.53 -11.22
C ARG A 88 -33.98 17.14 -12.25
N GLY A 89 -35.26 17.15 -11.96
CA GLY A 89 -36.31 17.63 -12.88
C GLY A 89 -36.50 16.74 -14.12
N LEU A 90 -35.97 15.49 -14.09
CA LEU A 90 -36.00 14.59 -15.24
C LEU A 90 -37.35 13.88 -15.42
N TYR A 91 -38.05 13.60 -14.32
CA TYR A 91 -39.36 12.99 -14.37
C TYR A 91 -40.46 14.06 -14.45
N ASN A 92 -40.59 14.89 -13.41
CA ASN A 92 -41.35 16.12 -13.37
C ASN A 92 -40.86 16.98 -12.19
N LYS A 93 -40.46 18.23 -12.44
CA LYS A 93 -39.83 19.12 -11.48
C LYS A 93 -40.71 19.41 -10.24
N ASP A 94 -41.98 19.64 -10.43
CA ASP A 94 -42.89 20.00 -9.35
C ASP A 94 -43.23 18.78 -8.48
N LEU A 95 -43.46 17.62 -9.11
CA LEU A 95 -43.67 16.36 -8.41
C LEU A 95 -42.42 15.93 -7.62
N GLU A 96 -41.22 16.06 -8.21
CA GLU A 96 -39.96 15.79 -7.52
C GLU A 96 -39.77 16.70 -6.29
N ALA A 97 -40.08 17.99 -6.41
CA ALA A 97 -39.99 18.95 -5.30
C ALA A 97 -40.97 18.60 -4.15
N MET A 98 -42.18 18.16 -4.46
CA MET A 98 -43.20 17.78 -3.47
C MET A 98 -42.82 16.47 -2.72
N LEU A 99 -42.06 15.60 -3.34
CA LEU A 99 -41.58 14.35 -2.74
C LEU A 99 -40.41 14.57 -1.77
N ILE A 100 -39.69 15.69 -1.88
CA ILE A 100 -38.66 16.04 -0.89
C ILE A 100 -39.31 16.25 0.48
N GLY A 101 -38.75 15.65 1.52
CA GLY A 101 -39.28 15.66 2.90
C GLY A 101 -40.33 14.59 3.18
N LYS A 102 -40.69 13.76 2.18
CA LYS A 102 -41.64 12.63 2.35
C LYS A 102 -40.91 11.35 2.74
N ALA A 103 -41.60 10.52 3.52
CA ALA A 103 -41.13 9.17 3.89
C ALA A 103 -41.77 8.11 2.99
N VAL A 104 -41.27 6.86 3.11
CA VAL A 104 -41.87 5.69 2.47
C VAL A 104 -43.36 5.54 2.93
N GLY A 105 -44.25 5.26 2.00
CA GLY A 105 -45.69 5.17 2.23
C GLY A 105 -46.43 6.50 2.13
N GLU A 106 -45.75 7.64 2.19
CA GLU A 106 -46.43 8.93 2.00
C GLU A 106 -46.76 9.20 0.52
N THR A 107 -47.86 9.87 0.32
CA THR A 107 -48.43 10.21 -0.99
C THR A 107 -48.43 11.72 -1.18
N VAL A 108 -48.11 12.16 -2.39
CA VAL A 108 -48.31 13.55 -2.84
C VAL A 108 -49.29 13.58 -4.00
N GLU A 109 -50.07 14.67 -4.11
CA GLU A 109 -51.00 14.89 -5.17
C GLU A 109 -50.71 16.25 -5.82
N THR A 110 -50.69 16.28 -7.13
CA THR A 110 -50.48 17.50 -7.93
C THR A 110 -51.27 17.44 -9.21
N GLU A 111 -51.34 18.55 -9.94
CA GLU A 111 -51.96 18.64 -11.24
C GLU A 111 -50.90 18.87 -12.31
N ILE A 112 -50.88 18.03 -13.34
CA ILE A 112 -49.96 18.14 -14.47
C ILE A 112 -50.79 18.21 -15.75
N ASN A 113 -50.67 19.33 -16.49
CA ASN A 113 -51.44 19.60 -17.72
C ASN A 113 -52.94 19.50 -17.51
N GLY A 114 -53.47 19.91 -16.36
CA GLY A 114 -54.91 19.89 -16.04
C GLY A 114 -55.43 18.51 -15.58
N GLU A 115 -54.54 17.52 -15.42
CA GLU A 115 -54.89 16.17 -14.98
C GLU A 115 -54.29 15.88 -13.60
N PRO A 116 -55.06 15.28 -12.69
CA PRO A 116 -54.55 14.91 -11.37
C PRO A 116 -53.50 13.79 -11.47
N VAL A 117 -52.41 13.93 -10.70
CA VAL A 117 -51.37 12.94 -10.57
C VAL A 117 -51.14 12.68 -9.09
N ARG A 118 -51.26 11.43 -8.70
CA ARG A 118 -50.97 10.94 -7.35
C ARG A 118 -49.70 10.11 -7.37
N ALA A 119 -48.77 10.38 -6.47
CA ALA A 119 -47.53 9.63 -6.37
C ALA A 119 -47.28 9.19 -4.94
N THR A 120 -47.06 7.89 -4.74
CA THR A 120 -46.74 7.26 -3.44
C THR A 120 -45.31 6.77 -3.45
N ALA A 121 -44.54 7.15 -2.45
CA ALA A 121 -43.18 6.68 -2.28
C ALA A 121 -43.16 5.23 -1.75
N LEU A 122 -42.66 4.29 -2.55
CA LEU A 122 -42.57 2.86 -2.19
C LEU A 122 -41.25 2.53 -1.54
N GLU A 123 -40.14 3.11 -2.04
CA GLU A 123 -38.80 2.92 -1.53
C GLU A 123 -38.01 4.23 -1.62
N LEU A 124 -37.19 4.48 -0.61
CA LEU A 124 -36.20 5.56 -0.61
C LEU A 124 -34.82 5.00 -0.55
N LYS A 125 -33.94 5.45 -1.44
CA LYS A 125 -32.53 5.02 -1.50
C LYS A 125 -31.66 6.26 -1.62
N ARG A 126 -30.55 6.26 -0.89
CA ARG A 126 -29.52 7.32 -0.96
C ARG A 126 -28.20 6.73 -1.39
N LYS A 127 -27.44 7.50 -2.20
CA LYS A 127 -26.06 7.15 -2.47
C LYS A 127 -25.26 7.29 -1.19
N GLN A 128 -24.80 6.19 -0.67
CA GLN A 128 -24.01 6.12 0.55
C GLN A 128 -22.76 5.28 0.30
N VAL A 129 -21.72 5.57 1.06
CA VAL A 129 -20.55 4.69 1.12
C VAL A 129 -20.95 3.48 1.97
N PRO A 130 -20.99 2.25 1.43
CA PRO A 130 -21.35 1.08 2.21
C PRO A 130 -20.30 0.83 3.30
N GLU A 131 -20.64 0.04 4.32
CA GLU A 131 -19.63 -0.51 5.21
C GLU A 131 -18.88 -1.65 4.49
N PRO A 132 -17.55 -1.76 4.67
CA PRO A 132 -16.79 -2.86 4.11
C PRO A 132 -17.28 -4.21 4.64
N THR A 133 -17.38 -5.20 3.76
CA THR A 133 -17.73 -6.57 4.14
C THR A 133 -16.60 -7.54 3.75
N ASP A 134 -16.62 -8.73 4.35
CA ASP A 134 -15.64 -9.76 4.05
C ASP A 134 -15.76 -10.24 2.60
N GLU A 135 -16.97 -10.27 2.03
CA GLU A 135 -17.20 -10.60 0.63
C GLU A 135 -16.55 -9.56 -0.31
N MET A 136 -16.60 -8.27 0.05
CA MET A 136 -15.93 -7.22 -0.73
C MET A 136 -14.42 -7.40 -0.70
N VAL A 137 -13.86 -7.78 0.45
CA VAL A 137 -12.42 -8.06 0.57
C VAL A 137 -12.02 -9.29 -0.25
N ALA A 138 -12.78 -10.38 -0.14
CA ALA A 138 -12.52 -11.60 -0.91
C ALA A 138 -12.56 -11.33 -2.44
N ALA A 139 -13.48 -10.45 -2.89
CA ALA A 139 -13.59 -10.05 -4.29
C ALA A 139 -12.41 -9.21 -4.82
N LEU A 140 -11.53 -8.68 -3.93
CA LEU A 140 -10.31 -8.00 -4.36
C LEU A 140 -9.22 -8.98 -4.82
N GLU A 141 -9.34 -10.27 -4.49
CA GLU A 141 -8.34 -11.31 -4.78
C GLU A 141 -6.91 -10.95 -4.31
N GLN A 142 -6.83 -10.06 -3.32
CA GLN A 142 -5.57 -9.58 -2.75
C GLN A 142 -4.95 -10.66 -1.86
N LYS A 143 -3.61 -10.75 -1.86
CA LYS A 143 -2.84 -11.63 -0.99
C LYS A 143 -1.96 -10.82 -0.04
N ASP A 144 -1.66 -11.39 1.11
CA ASP A 144 -0.64 -10.87 2.03
C ASP A 144 0.79 -11.12 1.49
N TYR A 145 1.80 -10.67 2.24
CA TYR A 145 3.21 -10.85 1.88
C TYR A 145 3.69 -12.31 1.88
N ASN A 146 2.91 -13.22 2.49
CA ASN A 146 3.20 -14.66 2.52
C ASN A 146 2.43 -15.42 1.42
N GLY A 147 1.68 -14.71 0.58
CA GLY A 147 0.88 -15.29 -0.50
C GLY A 147 -0.49 -15.82 -0.05
N ASN A 148 -0.89 -15.62 1.21
CA ASN A 148 -2.21 -16.03 1.69
C ASN A 148 -3.30 -15.07 1.22
N PRO A 149 -4.47 -15.58 0.76
CA PRO A 149 -5.56 -14.71 0.33
C PRO A 149 -6.13 -13.91 1.49
N LEU A 150 -6.40 -12.63 1.27
CA LEU A 150 -7.11 -11.76 2.21
C LEU A 150 -8.61 -11.93 2.00
N THR A 151 -9.31 -12.46 2.99
CA THR A 151 -10.73 -12.81 2.90
C THR A 151 -11.61 -12.08 3.92
N THR A 152 -11.03 -11.31 4.85
CA THR A 152 -11.77 -10.58 5.87
C THR A 152 -11.32 -9.13 5.98
N VAL A 153 -12.24 -8.24 6.38
CA VAL A 153 -11.93 -6.83 6.64
C VAL A 153 -10.82 -6.69 7.67
N ALA A 154 -10.84 -7.49 8.74
CA ALA A 154 -9.81 -7.46 9.78
C ALA A 154 -8.41 -7.86 9.25
N ALA A 155 -8.34 -8.88 8.37
CA ALA A 155 -7.09 -9.27 7.73
C ALA A 155 -6.58 -8.17 6.79
N TYR A 156 -7.48 -7.54 6.03
CA TYR A 156 -7.14 -6.45 5.13
C TYR A 156 -6.64 -5.21 5.87
N VAL A 157 -7.25 -4.82 7.00
CA VAL A 157 -6.78 -3.71 7.85
C VAL A 157 -5.37 -4.00 8.37
N ARG A 158 -5.08 -5.23 8.82
CA ARG A 158 -3.72 -5.62 9.23
C ARG A 158 -2.72 -5.50 8.08
N TYR A 159 -3.07 -5.98 6.90
CA TYR A 159 -2.25 -5.86 5.70
C TYR A 159 -1.95 -4.39 5.35
N ILE A 160 -2.96 -3.51 5.36
CA ILE A 160 -2.77 -2.06 5.13
C ILE A 160 -1.85 -1.47 6.19
N ARG A 161 -1.99 -1.87 7.47
CA ARG A 161 -1.10 -1.43 8.55
C ARG A 161 0.35 -1.83 8.27
N GLU A 162 0.59 -3.10 7.99
CA GLU A 162 1.92 -3.61 7.68
C GLU A 162 2.52 -2.90 6.47
N THR A 163 1.74 -2.76 5.40
CA THR A 163 2.16 -2.06 4.17
C THR A 163 2.56 -0.62 4.47
N LYS A 164 1.70 0.15 5.15
CA LYS A 164 1.98 1.55 5.45
C LYS A 164 3.14 1.73 6.43
N THR A 165 3.25 0.86 7.41
CA THR A 165 4.38 0.87 8.33
C THR A 165 5.69 0.60 7.59
N ASN A 166 5.72 -0.40 6.72
CA ASN A 166 6.91 -0.74 5.94
C ASN A 166 7.28 0.34 4.92
N GLU A 167 6.29 0.98 4.28
CA GLU A 167 6.53 2.14 3.41
C GLU A 167 7.21 3.28 4.17
N ILE A 168 6.71 3.64 5.35
CA ILE A 168 7.27 4.71 6.18
C ILE A 168 8.68 4.35 6.65
N LEU A 169 8.85 3.14 7.20
CA LEU A 169 10.16 2.67 7.64
C LEU A 169 11.16 2.63 6.48
N GLY A 170 10.74 2.17 5.31
CA GLY A 170 11.56 2.16 4.10
C GLY A 170 12.00 3.56 3.67
N HIS A 171 11.06 4.53 3.69
CA HIS A 171 11.36 5.91 3.34
C HIS A 171 12.34 6.57 4.34
N VAL A 172 12.07 6.41 5.65
CA VAL A 172 12.96 6.92 6.71
C VAL A 172 14.35 6.29 6.61
N ASN A 173 14.40 4.96 6.44
CA ASN A 173 15.66 4.24 6.30
C ASN A 173 16.46 4.70 5.08
N TYR A 174 15.80 4.79 3.91
CA TYR A 174 16.46 5.22 2.68
C TYR A 174 17.09 6.61 2.85
N PHE A 175 16.34 7.58 3.34
CA PHE A 175 16.85 8.93 3.56
C PHE A 175 18.00 8.96 4.57
N THR A 176 17.80 8.30 5.72
CA THR A 176 18.78 8.28 6.81
C THR A 176 20.09 7.63 6.35
N ILE A 177 20.01 6.47 5.68
CA ILE A 177 21.20 5.77 5.21
C ILE A 177 21.90 6.51 4.07
N SER A 178 21.13 7.11 3.14
CA SER A 178 21.72 7.92 2.07
C SER A 178 22.56 9.07 2.65
N LYS A 179 22.01 9.76 3.66
CA LYS A 179 22.73 10.86 4.30
C LYS A 179 23.96 10.38 5.08
N ILE A 180 23.86 9.25 5.77
CA ILE A 180 25.00 8.64 6.46
C ILE A 180 26.10 8.25 5.45
N VAL A 181 25.73 7.68 4.30
CA VAL A 181 26.70 7.31 3.25
C VAL A 181 27.41 8.53 2.67
N GLU A 182 26.71 9.65 2.54
CA GLU A 182 27.33 10.92 2.13
C GLU A 182 28.35 11.46 3.16
N ASP A 183 28.00 11.42 4.45
CA ASP A 183 28.81 11.96 5.53
C ASP A 183 29.97 11.01 5.92
N TYR A 184 29.82 9.70 5.68
CA TYR A 184 30.81 8.66 5.96
C TYR A 184 31.14 7.84 4.70
N PRO A 185 31.76 8.43 3.67
CA PRO A 185 32.06 7.72 2.45
C PRO A 185 33.17 6.68 2.67
N ILE A 186 32.90 5.43 2.28
CA ILE A 186 33.91 4.36 2.25
C ILE A 186 34.40 4.24 0.81
N GLU A 187 35.54 4.85 0.51
CA GLU A 187 36.05 5.01 -0.85
C GLU A 187 36.49 3.70 -1.49
N SER A 188 37.10 2.82 -0.71
CA SER A 188 37.64 1.56 -1.21
C SER A 188 37.12 0.34 -0.44
N CYS A 189 36.84 -0.73 -1.16
CA CYS A 189 36.59 -2.06 -0.61
C CYS A 189 37.75 -2.99 -0.98
N ASP A 190 38.08 -3.93 -0.09
CA ASP A 190 39.08 -4.95 -0.36
C ASP A 190 38.62 -5.88 -1.49
N GLU A 191 39.51 -6.18 -2.42
CA GLU A 191 39.21 -7.00 -3.61
C GLU A 191 38.83 -8.43 -3.26
N ASP A 192 39.41 -8.97 -2.17
CA ASP A 192 39.03 -10.30 -1.72
C ASP A 192 37.60 -10.35 -1.17
N ASP A 193 37.15 -9.30 -0.47
CA ASP A 193 35.75 -9.22 0.00
C ASP A 193 34.77 -9.16 -1.16
N ILE A 194 35.07 -8.36 -2.21
CA ILE A 194 34.28 -8.28 -3.42
C ILE A 194 34.21 -9.64 -4.11
N ARG A 195 35.35 -10.34 -4.22
CA ARG A 195 35.40 -11.65 -4.84
C ARG A 195 34.63 -12.71 -4.04
N VAL A 196 34.69 -12.68 -2.70
CA VAL A 196 33.95 -13.61 -1.84
C VAL A 196 32.46 -13.43 -2.00
N LEU A 197 31.96 -12.20 -1.97
CA LEU A 197 30.54 -11.92 -2.20
C LEU A 197 30.09 -12.33 -3.62
N GLY A 198 30.91 -12.06 -4.62
CA GLY A 198 30.63 -12.47 -5.99
C GLY A 198 30.52 -13.99 -6.12
N GLU A 199 31.43 -14.74 -5.48
CA GLU A 199 31.37 -16.21 -5.51
C GLU A 199 30.15 -16.76 -4.77
N LEU A 200 29.78 -16.19 -3.61
CA LEU A 200 28.58 -16.58 -2.89
C LEU A 200 27.31 -16.32 -3.72
N GLU A 201 27.21 -15.17 -4.38
CA GLU A 201 26.10 -14.86 -5.26
C GLU A 201 26.07 -15.80 -6.48
N LYS A 202 27.22 -16.09 -7.09
CA LYS A 202 27.34 -17.05 -8.19
C LYS A 202 26.78 -18.42 -7.80
N GLN A 203 27.17 -18.95 -6.66
CA GLN A 203 26.66 -20.24 -6.16
C GLN A 203 25.15 -20.19 -5.94
N SER A 204 24.67 -19.09 -5.37
CA SER A 204 23.23 -18.88 -5.14
C SER A 204 22.42 -18.87 -6.43
N PHE A 205 22.90 -18.15 -7.48
CA PHE A 205 22.24 -18.11 -8.78
C PHE A 205 22.29 -19.47 -9.49
N ILE A 206 23.42 -20.16 -9.49
CA ILE A 206 23.53 -21.50 -10.09
C ILE A 206 22.47 -22.43 -9.48
N LYS A 207 22.35 -22.44 -8.14
CA LYS A 207 21.35 -23.26 -7.45
C LYS A 207 19.93 -22.82 -7.80
N LEU A 208 19.63 -21.53 -7.71
CA LEU A 208 18.28 -20.97 -7.96
C LEU A 208 17.78 -21.33 -9.36
N PHE A 209 18.58 -21.06 -10.38
CA PHE A 209 18.18 -21.31 -11.78
C PHE A 209 18.08 -22.81 -12.10
N ALA A 210 18.92 -23.64 -11.49
CA ALA A 210 18.80 -25.09 -11.63
C ALA A 210 17.50 -25.62 -11.01
N GLU A 211 17.07 -25.07 -9.85
CA GLU A 211 15.85 -25.49 -9.15
C GLU A 211 14.56 -24.95 -9.79
N GLN A 212 14.56 -23.70 -10.25
CA GLN A 212 13.36 -23.03 -10.75
C GLN A 212 13.15 -23.22 -12.27
N ASP A 213 14.21 -23.10 -13.05
CA ASP A 213 14.13 -23.05 -14.50
C ASP A 213 14.77 -24.28 -15.18
N GLY A 214 15.43 -25.17 -14.40
CA GLY A 214 16.18 -26.29 -14.91
C GLY A 214 17.42 -25.89 -15.73
N LEU A 215 17.89 -24.64 -15.57
CA LEU A 215 18.97 -24.04 -16.33
C LEU A 215 20.31 -24.21 -15.61
N ASP A 216 21.30 -24.75 -16.28
CA ASP A 216 22.68 -24.89 -15.79
C ASP A 216 23.52 -23.66 -16.17
N LEU A 217 23.56 -22.65 -15.29
CA LEU A 217 24.29 -21.41 -15.51
C LEU A 217 25.82 -21.59 -15.71
N THR A 218 26.36 -22.77 -15.44
CA THR A 218 27.79 -23.06 -15.75
C THR A 218 28.02 -23.33 -17.22
N LYS A 219 26.96 -23.55 -18.01
CA LYS A 219 27.01 -23.86 -19.44
C LYS A 219 26.37 -22.80 -20.31
N GLU A 220 25.25 -22.24 -19.86
CA GLU A 220 24.48 -21.26 -20.60
C GLU A 220 23.83 -20.25 -19.66
N VAL A 221 23.54 -19.06 -20.13
CA VAL A 221 22.82 -18.01 -19.39
C VAL A 221 21.44 -17.78 -19.99
N PRO A 222 20.49 -17.18 -19.23
CA PRO A 222 19.19 -16.79 -19.78
C PRO A 222 19.35 -15.85 -21.00
N LYS A 223 18.54 -16.04 -22.03
CA LYS A 223 18.56 -15.18 -23.23
C LYS A 223 18.39 -13.70 -22.91
N SER A 224 17.58 -13.37 -21.89
CA SER A 224 17.42 -12.00 -21.42
C SER A 224 18.73 -11.37 -20.91
N TRP A 225 19.63 -12.15 -20.32
CA TRP A 225 20.93 -11.65 -19.91
C TRP A 225 21.83 -11.31 -21.11
N GLU A 226 21.74 -12.13 -22.19
CA GLU A 226 22.46 -11.85 -23.44
C GLU A 226 21.90 -10.62 -24.15
N GLU A 227 20.56 -10.54 -24.29
CA GLU A 227 19.85 -9.48 -25.02
C GLU A 227 19.92 -8.14 -24.29
N ASP A 228 19.63 -8.12 -22.98
CA ASP A 228 19.50 -6.87 -22.20
C ASP A 228 20.82 -6.37 -21.65
N MET A 229 21.74 -7.28 -21.31
CA MET A 229 22.97 -6.94 -20.60
C MET A 229 24.23 -7.27 -21.40
N GLY A 230 24.15 -8.01 -22.50
CA GLY A 230 25.30 -8.48 -23.28
C GLY A 230 26.23 -9.36 -22.42
N VAL A 231 25.65 -10.30 -21.66
CA VAL A 231 26.35 -11.23 -20.76
C VAL A 231 26.23 -12.63 -21.30
N HIS A 232 27.35 -13.31 -21.50
CA HIS A 232 27.41 -14.65 -22.13
C HIS A 232 27.85 -15.75 -21.17
N SER A 233 28.16 -15.41 -19.91
CA SER A 233 28.48 -16.36 -18.85
C SER A 233 28.10 -15.83 -17.48
N ILE A 234 27.96 -16.75 -16.51
CA ILE A 234 27.73 -16.36 -15.09
C ILE A 234 28.90 -15.54 -14.57
N ASP A 235 30.12 -15.77 -14.98
CA ASP A 235 31.29 -15.00 -14.53
C ASP A 235 31.23 -13.56 -15.04
N GLU A 236 30.86 -13.33 -16.30
CA GLU A 236 30.65 -11.98 -16.83
C GLU A 236 29.51 -11.24 -16.09
N PHE A 237 28.44 -11.96 -15.73
CA PHE A 237 27.36 -11.41 -14.93
C PHE A 237 27.83 -10.95 -13.57
N ILE A 238 28.59 -11.80 -12.86
CA ILE A 238 29.16 -11.49 -11.55
C ILE A 238 30.13 -10.29 -11.66
N ASP A 239 30.98 -10.24 -12.66
CA ASP A 239 31.93 -9.15 -12.87
C ASP A 239 31.21 -7.81 -13.10
N LYS A 240 30.12 -7.78 -13.87
CA LYS A 240 29.30 -6.56 -14.07
C LYS A 240 28.66 -6.06 -12.79
N ARG A 241 28.52 -6.88 -11.77
CA ARG A 241 27.92 -6.51 -10.47
C ARG A 241 28.94 -6.05 -9.42
N ARG A 242 30.23 -5.91 -9.74
CA ARG A 242 31.27 -5.51 -8.79
C ARG A 242 30.94 -4.24 -7.99
N ASP A 243 30.38 -3.23 -8.62
CA ASP A 243 30.00 -1.99 -7.94
C ASP A 243 28.82 -2.20 -6.97
N TRP A 244 27.92 -3.11 -7.29
CA TRP A 244 26.87 -3.54 -6.37
C TRP A 244 27.45 -4.25 -5.14
N TYR A 245 28.47 -5.13 -5.29
CA TYR A 245 29.13 -5.75 -4.13
C TYR A 245 29.83 -4.72 -3.25
N LYS A 246 30.53 -3.75 -3.84
CA LYS A 246 31.12 -2.62 -3.09
C LYS A 246 30.06 -1.86 -2.31
N MET A 247 28.93 -1.57 -2.94
CA MET A 247 27.79 -0.92 -2.25
C MET A 247 27.29 -1.75 -1.07
N LYS A 248 27.14 -3.07 -1.24
CA LYS A 248 26.69 -3.98 -0.17
C LYS A 248 27.66 -4.02 1.00
N ILE A 249 28.97 -4.13 0.73
CA ILE A 249 30.00 -4.08 1.76
C ILE A 249 29.92 -2.77 2.55
N ARG A 250 29.84 -1.64 1.86
CA ARG A 250 29.74 -0.31 2.47
C ARG A 250 28.51 -0.19 3.37
N GLN A 251 27.34 -0.57 2.86
CA GLN A 251 26.10 -0.56 3.62
C GLN A 251 26.20 -1.44 4.86
N CYS A 252 26.73 -2.64 4.73
CA CYS A 252 26.92 -3.55 5.86
C CYS A 252 27.80 -2.94 6.95
N LEU A 253 28.93 -2.36 6.59
CA LEU A 253 29.83 -1.70 7.55
C LEU A 253 29.15 -0.54 8.29
N ILE A 254 28.36 0.26 7.58
CA ILE A 254 27.58 1.34 8.16
C ILE A 254 26.53 0.76 9.13
N PHE A 255 25.79 -0.27 8.74
CA PHE A 255 24.78 -0.89 9.60
C PHE A 255 25.41 -1.50 10.87
N LEU A 256 26.52 -2.22 10.73
CA LEU A 256 27.27 -2.76 11.86
C LEU A 256 27.71 -1.65 12.82
N ASN A 257 28.22 -0.55 12.28
CA ASN A 257 28.63 0.61 13.10
C ASN A 257 27.45 1.23 13.85
N ILE A 258 26.32 1.50 13.17
CA ILE A 258 25.09 2.02 13.80
C ILE A 258 24.59 1.08 14.92
N LEU A 259 24.68 -0.23 14.70
CA LEU A 259 24.21 -1.24 15.65
C LEU A 259 25.23 -1.51 16.77
N GLY A 260 26.45 -1.00 16.67
CA GLY A 260 27.54 -1.27 17.61
C GLY A 260 28.06 -2.70 17.51
N LEU A 261 27.94 -3.32 16.32
CA LEU A 261 28.37 -4.68 16.02
C LEU A 261 29.71 -4.67 15.26
N LYS A 262 30.38 -5.82 15.24
CA LYS A 262 31.58 -6.02 14.46
C LYS A 262 31.34 -6.97 13.30
N PRO A 263 32.09 -6.83 12.18
CA PRO A 263 31.99 -7.73 11.03
C PRO A 263 32.76 -9.05 11.33
N GLU A 264 32.25 -9.83 12.29
CA GLU A 264 32.87 -11.09 12.74
C GLU A 264 31.82 -12.19 12.81
N GLY A 265 32.19 -13.42 12.43
CA GLY A 265 31.30 -14.58 12.45
C GLY A 265 30.02 -14.34 11.67
N LYS A 266 28.88 -14.56 12.30
CA LYS A 266 27.56 -14.39 11.64
C LYS A 266 27.24 -12.95 11.17
N ASN A 267 28.03 -11.98 11.61
CA ASN A 267 27.87 -10.58 11.20
C ASN A 267 28.83 -10.20 10.05
N ASP A 268 29.60 -11.14 9.51
CA ASP A 268 30.46 -10.87 8.37
C ASP A 268 29.68 -11.04 7.05
N PRO A 269 29.49 -9.98 6.25
CA PRO A 269 28.75 -10.06 5.00
C PRO A 269 29.39 -10.96 3.96
N CYS A 270 30.68 -11.26 4.10
CA CYS A 270 31.39 -12.17 3.21
C CYS A 270 31.23 -13.64 3.61
N ASP A 271 30.80 -13.93 4.83
CA ASP A 271 30.52 -15.29 5.29
C ASP A 271 29.05 -15.70 5.09
N HIS A 272 28.12 -14.71 5.12
CA HIS A 272 26.69 -14.96 5.06
C HIS A 272 25.98 -13.93 4.16
N TYR A 273 25.48 -14.38 3.03
CA TYR A 273 24.76 -13.50 2.10
C TYR A 273 23.49 -12.88 2.72
N GLU A 274 22.85 -13.54 3.69
CA GLU A 274 21.62 -13.09 4.37
C GLU A 274 21.85 -12.03 5.45
N VAL A 275 23.10 -11.77 5.84
CA VAL A 275 23.45 -10.81 6.92
C VAL A 275 22.83 -9.44 6.70
N MET A 276 22.78 -8.97 5.46
CA MET A 276 22.20 -7.65 5.16
C MET A 276 20.72 -7.55 5.52
N SER A 277 19.94 -8.59 5.28
CA SER A 277 18.50 -8.60 5.63
C SER A 277 18.30 -8.59 7.15
N GLU A 278 19.14 -9.33 7.89
CA GLU A 278 19.09 -9.34 9.35
C GLU A 278 19.46 -7.97 9.94
N LEU A 279 20.55 -7.36 9.47
CA LEU A 279 21.00 -6.04 9.93
C LEU A 279 19.98 -4.95 9.56
N GLN A 280 19.37 -5.02 8.40
CA GLN A 280 18.31 -4.10 7.98
C GLN A 280 17.07 -4.24 8.86
N GLY A 281 16.68 -5.46 9.23
CA GLY A 281 15.60 -5.71 10.18
C GLY A 281 15.87 -5.06 11.54
N GLN A 282 17.06 -5.26 12.10
CA GLN A 282 17.47 -4.63 13.37
C GLN A 282 17.49 -3.10 13.29
N LEU A 283 17.90 -2.53 12.16
CA LEU A 283 17.87 -1.09 11.93
C LEU A 283 16.44 -0.56 11.83
N PHE A 284 15.54 -1.28 11.16
CA PHE A 284 14.12 -0.94 11.08
C PHE A 284 13.46 -0.92 12.47
N ASP A 285 13.82 -1.85 13.34
CA ASP A 285 13.31 -1.86 14.72
C ASP A 285 13.77 -0.61 15.51
N LYS A 286 15.02 -0.21 15.37
CA LYS A 286 15.50 1.05 15.98
C LYS A 286 14.78 2.30 15.42
N ILE A 287 14.51 2.34 14.12
CA ILE A 287 13.77 3.44 13.50
C ILE A 287 12.31 3.44 13.99
N ARG A 288 11.68 2.26 14.08
CA ARG A 288 10.31 2.10 14.60
C ARG A 288 10.20 2.61 16.04
N GLU A 289 11.11 2.20 16.92
CA GLU A 289 11.14 2.70 18.29
C GLU A 289 11.30 4.23 18.39
N ALA A 290 12.10 4.82 17.50
CA ALA A 290 12.28 6.26 17.46
C ALA A 290 11.00 6.99 17.01
N LEU A 291 10.26 6.45 16.03
CA LEU A 291 8.97 6.96 15.58
C LEU A 291 7.90 6.84 16.68
N GLU A 292 7.81 5.69 17.35
CA GLU A 292 6.85 5.46 18.44
C GLU A 292 7.08 6.39 19.64
N ARG A 293 8.34 6.59 20.03
CA ARG A 293 8.69 7.56 21.10
C ARG A 293 8.30 9.00 20.74
N ARG A 294 8.23 9.33 19.47
CA ARG A 294 7.83 10.64 18.98
C ARG A 294 6.31 10.81 18.98
N THR A 295 5.59 9.75 18.67
CA THR A 295 4.11 9.73 18.65
C THR A 295 3.52 9.77 20.07
N ALA A 296 4.26 9.28 21.07
CA ALA A 296 3.85 9.26 22.48
C ALA A 296 4.01 10.61 23.23
N LYS A 297 4.60 11.63 22.58
CA LYS A 297 4.75 13.00 23.08
C LYS A 297 3.73 13.94 22.45
#